data_8b873fee802340b8741a45c9bf986885
#
_entry.id   8b873fee802340b8741a45c9bf986885
#
_cell.length_a   1.000
_cell.length_b   1.000
_cell.length_c   1.000
_cell.angle_alpha   90.00
_cell.angle_beta   90.00
_cell.angle_gamma   90.00
#
_symmetry.space_group_name_H-M   'P 1'
#
loop_
_entity.id
_entity.type
_entity.pdbx_description
1 polymer ?
#
loop_
_entity_poly.entity_id
_entity_poly.type
_entity_poly.pdbx_seq_one_letter_code
_entity_poly.pdbx_strand_id
1 'polypeptide(L)'
;MGNKLGKVLMKIILSLFLVFNTSYLFSHPENHSRIELVKPFVNSLEQEAHIFGLNLTPNSIMVTKDFIGNPSNQTLLKLRPPSKRDKYTLRVLDKDNNELLTLGIGNPFYAYAHHIGFEDREVMGGPVSSAKIEIAIPTNLDAKFLAISSRDLNSNLNEIQRVELP
;
A
#
# COMPACT_ATOMS: atom_id res chain seq x y z
N MET A 1 -13.11 -35.43 56.47
CA MET A 1 -13.97 -34.50 55.70
C MET A 1 -13.22 -33.52 54.79
N GLY A 2 -11.95 -33.80 54.44
CA GLY A 2 -11.03 -32.89 53.76
C GLY A 2 -10.85 -33.01 52.26
N ASN A 3 -11.51 -33.91 51.56
CA ASN A 3 -11.15 -34.31 50.17
C ASN A 3 -12.10 -33.82 49.06
N LYS A 4 -13.20 -33.18 49.37
CA LYS A 4 -14.14 -32.66 48.37
C LYS A 4 -13.81 -31.22 47.94
N LEU A 5 -13.32 -30.40 48.82
CA LEU A 5 -13.01 -29.00 48.55
C LEU A 5 -11.82 -28.85 47.64
N GLY A 6 -10.77 -29.67 47.82
CA GLY A 6 -9.58 -29.65 46.94
C GLY A 6 -9.87 -30.10 45.52
N LYS A 7 -10.76 -31.04 45.31
CA LYS A 7 -11.16 -31.48 43.93
C LYS A 7 -12.01 -30.45 43.19
N VAL A 8 -12.81 -29.65 43.89
CA VAL A 8 -13.59 -28.57 43.29
C VAL A 8 -12.69 -27.39 42.93
N LEU A 9 -11.76 -27.03 43.83
CA LEU A 9 -10.79 -25.95 43.59
C LEU A 9 -9.87 -26.26 42.40
N MET A 10 -9.39 -27.51 42.28
CA MET A 10 -8.56 -27.96 41.18
C MET A 10 -9.28 -27.96 39.82
N LYS A 11 -10.58 -28.25 39.80
CA LYS A 11 -11.40 -28.16 38.58
C LYS A 11 -11.63 -26.72 38.13
N ILE A 12 -11.81 -25.79 39.07
CA ILE A 12 -11.98 -24.36 38.78
C ILE A 12 -10.68 -23.77 38.23
N ILE A 13 -9.53 -24.12 38.83
CA ILE A 13 -8.22 -23.66 38.35
C ILE A 13 -7.91 -24.21 36.96
N LEU A 14 -8.21 -25.49 36.69
CA LEU A 14 -8.01 -26.11 35.37
C LEU A 14 -8.94 -25.51 34.30
N SER A 15 -10.18 -25.16 34.66
CA SER A 15 -11.11 -24.48 33.78
C SER A 15 -10.67 -23.06 33.45
N LEU A 16 -10.12 -22.33 34.44
CA LEU A 16 -9.58 -20.98 34.23
C LEU A 16 -8.35 -20.99 33.30
N PHE A 17 -7.47 -22.00 33.43
CA PHE A 17 -6.29 -22.16 32.58
C PHE A 17 -6.65 -22.48 31.11
N LEU A 18 -7.75 -23.20 30.87
CA LEU A 18 -8.25 -23.50 29.52
C LEU A 18 -8.83 -22.26 28.84
N VAL A 19 -9.47 -21.37 29.59
CA VAL A 19 -10.04 -20.13 29.05
C VAL A 19 -8.95 -19.11 28.70
N PHE A 20 -7.84 -19.07 29.46
CA PHE A 20 -6.72 -18.16 29.17
C PHE A 20 -5.85 -18.64 28.00
N ASN A 21 -5.80 -19.95 27.68
CA ASN A 21 -5.02 -20.44 26.54
C ASN A 21 -5.73 -20.30 25.19
N THR A 22 -7.04 -20.08 25.15
CA THR A 22 -7.75 -19.84 23.89
C THR A 22 -7.67 -18.39 23.41
N SER A 23 -7.21 -17.45 24.26
CA SER A 23 -7.05 -16.04 23.89
C SER A 23 -5.76 -15.75 23.11
N TYR A 24 -4.81 -16.67 23.05
CA TYR A 24 -3.56 -16.50 22.29
C TYR A 24 -3.62 -17.06 20.85
N LEU A 25 -4.74 -17.64 20.43
CA LEU A 25 -4.92 -18.14 19.06
C LEU A 25 -5.66 -17.16 18.13
N PHE A 26 -6.01 -15.98 18.62
CA PHE A 26 -6.38 -14.84 17.78
C PHE A 26 -5.15 -13.94 17.51
N SER A 27 -4.05 -14.56 17.04
CA SER A 27 -3.00 -13.81 16.39
C SER A 27 -3.50 -13.41 15.00
N HIS A 28 -3.88 -12.15 14.88
CA HIS A 28 -3.97 -11.33 13.70
C HIS A 28 -3.91 -12.07 12.34
N PRO A 29 -5.01 -12.18 11.61
CA PRO A 29 -4.97 -12.44 10.18
C PRO A 29 -4.66 -11.12 9.46
N GLU A 30 -3.56 -10.47 9.78
CA GLU A 30 -3.10 -9.30 9.04
C GLU A 30 -1.83 -9.64 8.30
N ASN A 31 -1.94 -9.62 7.00
CA ASN A 31 -0.95 -9.53 5.93
C ASN A 31 -0.88 -10.67 4.90
N HIS A 32 -1.45 -11.85 5.10
CA HIS A 32 -1.37 -12.87 4.04
C HIS A 32 -2.37 -12.67 2.90
N SER A 33 -3.55 -12.12 3.17
CA SER A 33 -4.56 -11.91 2.13
C SER A 33 -4.24 -10.75 1.17
N ARG A 34 -3.48 -9.74 1.62
CA ARG A 34 -3.08 -8.60 0.78
C ARG A 34 -1.94 -8.93 -0.19
N ILE A 35 -1.03 -9.83 0.19
CA ILE A 35 0.07 -10.27 -0.67
C ILE A 35 -0.43 -11.22 -1.76
N GLU A 36 -1.43 -12.04 -1.48
CA GLU A 36 -2.05 -12.92 -2.48
C GLU A 36 -2.86 -12.17 -3.53
N LEU A 37 -3.48 -11.04 -3.18
CA LEU A 37 -4.19 -10.19 -4.14
C LEU A 37 -3.25 -9.45 -5.11
N VAL A 38 -2.02 -9.18 -4.72
CA VAL A 38 -1.03 -8.47 -5.56
C VAL A 38 -0.39 -9.41 -6.58
N LYS A 39 -0.17 -10.68 -6.27
CA LYS A 39 0.44 -11.65 -7.20
C LYS A 39 -0.36 -11.87 -8.48
N PRO A 40 -1.67 -12.17 -8.44
CA PRO A 40 -2.47 -12.28 -9.67
C PRO A 40 -2.57 -10.95 -10.41
N PHE A 41 -2.47 -9.82 -9.70
CA PHE A 41 -2.47 -8.49 -10.27
C PHE A 41 -1.20 -8.22 -11.10
N VAL A 42 -0.01 -8.52 -10.58
CA VAL A 42 1.25 -8.37 -11.33
C VAL A 42 1.29 -9.28 -12.56
N ASN A 43 0.84 -10.52 -12.43
CA ASN A 43 0.80 -11.45 -13.56
C ASN A 43 -0.16 -11.00 -14.68
N SER A 44 -1.26 -10.31 -14.35
CA SER A 44 -2.17 -9.75 -15.35
C SER A 44 -1.60 -8.53 -16.07
N LEU A 45 -0.64 -7.84 -15.42
CA LEU A 45 0.05 -6.67 -15.99
C LEU A 45 1.20 -7.05 -16.94
N GLU A 46 1.68 -8.30 -16.93
CA GLU A 46 2.75 -8.75 -17.82
C GLU A 46 2.31 -8.85 -19.29
N GLN A 47 1.01 -8.87 -19.57
CA GLN A 47 0.48 -8.99 -20.93
C GLN A 47 0.14 -7.63 -21.52
N GLU A 48 -0.94 -7.01 -21.05
CA GLU A 48 -1.37 -5.67 -21.47
C GLU A 48 -1.97 -4.93 -20.29
N ALA A 49 -1.63 -3.66 -20.15
CA ALA A 49 -2.16 -2.80 -19.12
C ALA A 49 -2.53 -1.42 -19.70
N HIS A 50 -3.42 -0.75 -19.01
CA HIS A 50 -3.67 0.67 -19.22
C HIS A 50 -2.56 1.45 -18.51
N ILE A 51 -1.71 2.14 -19.27
CA ILE A 51 -0.53 2.83 -18.74
C ILE A 51 -0.82 4.32 -18.67
N PHE A 52 -0.72 4.88 -17.47
CA PHE A 52 -0.91 6.30 -17.21
C PHE A 52 0.41 6.94 -16.81
N GLY A 53 0.83 7.97 -17.56
CA GLY A 53 1.88 8.88 -17.14
C GLY A 53 1.29 10.01 -16.30
N LEU A 54 1.84 10.23 -15.12
CA LEU A 54 1.35 11.19 -14.14
C LEU A 54 2.40 12.25 -13.86
N ASN A 55 1.98 13.51 -13.82
CA ASN A 55 2.75 14.59 -13.24
C ASN A 55 2.13 14.95 -11.89
N LEU A 56 2.92 14.80 -10.82
CA LEU A 56 2.52 15.01 -9.44
C LEU A 56 3.17 16.26 -8.89
N THR A 57 2.44 16.99 -8.07
CA THR A 57 2.96 17.98 -7.12
C THR A 57 2.51 17.60 -5.70
N PRO A 58 3.03 18.21 -4.63
CA PRO A 58 2.54 17.96 -3.28
C PRO A 58 1.03 18.15 -3.10
N ASN A 59 0.39 18.94 -3.99
CA ASN A 59 -1.00 19.34 -3.87
C ASN A 59 -1.84 18.96 -5.10
N SER A 60 -1.26 18.33 -6.12
CA SER A 60 -2.01 18.04 -7.36
C SER A 60 -1.51 16.80 -8.10
N ILE A 61 -2.40 16.24 -8.91
CA ILE A 61 -2.13 15.15 -9.84
C ILE A 61 -2.70 15.52 -11.20
N MET A 62 -1.95 15.23 -12.27
CA MET A 62 -2.36 15.42 -13.66
C MET A 62 -1.96 14.21 -14.50
N VAL A 63 -2.90 13.67 -15.26
CA VAL A 63 -2.62 12.63 -16.25
C VAL A 63 -2.00 13.30 -17.49
N THR A 64 -0.81 12.83 -17.89
CA THR A 64 -0.06 13.38 -19.02
C THR A 64 0.09 12.40 -20.18
N LYS A 65 -0.15 11.13 -19.91
CA LYS A 65 -0.10 10.02 -20.86
C LYS A 65 -1.20 9.03 -20.54
N ASP A 66 -1.78 8.44 -21.58
CA ASP A 66 -2.78 7.39 -21.50
C ASP A 66 -2.69 6.51 -22.74
N PHE A 67 -2.36 5.23 -22.56
CA PHE A 67 -2.32 4.24 -23.65
C PHE A 67 -2.36 2.80 -23.10
N ILE A 68 -2.80 1.86 -23.93
CA ILE A 68 -2.75 0.43 -23.63
C ILE A 68 -1.46 -0.15 -24.24
N GLY A 69 -0.74 -0.95 -23.43
CA GLY A 69 0.50 -1.58 -23.85
C GLY A 69 1.17 -2.38 -22.74
N ASN A 70 2.34 -2.93 -23.04
CA ASN A 70 3.12 -3.66 -22.06
C ASN A 70 3.87 -2.69 -21.14
N PRO A 71 3.65 -2.75 -19.83
CA PRO A 71 4.36 -1.89 -18.89
C PRO A 71 5.85 -2.24 -18.83
N SER A 72 6.68 -1.22 -18.64
CA SER A 72 8.11 -1.43 -18.45
C SER A 72 8.40 -2.13 -17.11
N ASN A 73 9.54 -2.83 -17.02
CA ASN A 73 9.97 -3.41 -15.74
C ASN A 73 10.07 -2.36 -14.63
N GLN A 74 10.46 -1.13 -14.96
CA GLN A 74 10.52 -0.04 -13.98
C GLN A 74 9.14 0.36 -13.49
N THR A 75 8.13 0.34 -14.35
CA THR A 75 6.73 0.59 -13.98
C THR A 75 6.23 -0.51 -13.06
N LEU A 76 6.48 -1.78 -13.41
CA LEU A 76 6.08 -2.93 -12.60
C LEU A 76 6.72 -2.93 -11.20
N LEU A 77 8.00 -2.58 -11.09
CA LEU A 77 8.70 -2.50 -9.80
C LEU A 77 8.14 -1.41 -8.85
N LYS A 78 7.48 -0.39 -9.40
CA LYS A 78 6.82 0.66 -8.61
C LYS A 78 5.44 0.25 -8.11
N LEU A 79 4.83 -0.78 -8.70
CA LEU A 79 3.52 -1.27 -8.32
C LEU A 79 3.62 -2.13 -7.07
N ARG A 80 3.47 -1.52 -5.92
CA ARG A 80 3.52 -2.18 -4.63
C ARG A 80 2.40 -1.70 -3.72
N PRO A 81 1.92 -2.56 -2.81
CA PRO A 81 0.95 -2.14 -1.81
C PRO A 81 1.53 -1.04 -0.92
N PRO A 82 0.69 -0.16 -0.37
CA PRO A 82 1.13 0.91 0.51
C PRO A 82 1.71 0.35 1.81
N SER A 83 2.78 0.96 2.28
CA SER A 83 3.39 0.69 3.58
C SER A 83 3.19 1.90 4.53
N LYS A 84 3.43 1.70 5.83
CA LYS A 84 3.40 2.81 6.81
C LYS A 84 4.47 3.87 6.53
N ARG A 85 5.50 3.55 5.75
CA ARG A 85 6.60 4.47 5.37
C ARG A 85 6.26 5.34 4.16
N ASP A 86 5.19 5.00 3.43
CA ASP A 86 4.79 5.79 2.28
C ASP A 86 4.13 7.09 2.71
N LYS A 87 4.77 8.20 2.38
CA LYS A 87 4.21 9.52 2.59
C LYS A 87 3.00 9.78 1.70
N TYR A 88 3.02 9.21 0.49
CA TYR A 88 1.96 9.36 -0.50
C TYR A 88 1.51 8.00 -1.01
N THR A 89 0.23 7.94 -1.38
CA THR A 89 -0.40 6.79 -2.01
C THR A 89 -1.25 7.24 -3.20
N LEU A 90 -1.39 6.34 -4.17
CA LEU A 90 -2.36 6.49 -5.26
C LEU A 90 -3.46 5.46 -5.09
N ARG A 91 -4.71 5.89 -5.19
CA ARG A 91 -5.89 5.03 -5.17
C ARG A 91 -6.57 5.08 -6.52
N VAL A 92 -6.86 3.92 -7.06
CA VAL A 92 -7.66 3.72 -8.27
C VAL A 92 -9.07 3.39 -7.83
N LEU A 93 -10.04 4.14 -8.34
CA LEU A 93 -11.42 4.02 -7.92
C LEU A 93 -12.32 3.77 -9.14
N ASP A 94 -13.42 3.06 -8.92
CA ASP A 94 -14.48 2.89 -9.90
C ASP A 94 -15.41 4.13 -9.96
N LYS A 95 -16.45 4.04 -10.80
CA LYS A 95 -17.48 5.09 -10.95
C LYS A 95 -18.27 5.35 -9.66
N ASP A 96 -18.38 4.36 -8.78
CA ASP A 96 -19.13 4.41 -7.53
C ASP A 96 -18.23 4.81 -6.35
N ASN A 97 -16.97 5.20 -6.63
CA ASN A 97 -15.91 5.53 -5.68
C ASN A 97 -15.43 4.37 -4.80
N ASN A 98 -15.69 3.14 -5.21
CA ASN A 98 -15.11 1.99 -4.54
C ASN A 98 -13.62 1.90 -4.90
N GLU A 99 -12.79 1.57 -3.92
CA GLU A 99 -11.36 1.38 -4.13
C GLU A 99 -11.10 0.04 -4.83
N LEU A 100 -10.55 0.12 -6.04
CA LEU A 100 -10.13 -1.04 -6.82
C LEU A 100 -8.70 -1.44 -6.50
N LEU A 101 -7.83 -0.45 -6.28
CA LEU A 101 -6.41 -0.63 -6.05
C LEU A 101 -5.83 0.54 -5.29
N THR A 102 -4.89 0.25 -4.36
CA THR A 102 -4.07 1.28 -3.72
C THR A 102 -2.59 0.96 -3.87
N LEU A 103 -1.83 1.94 -4.34
CA LEU A 103 -0.39 1.85 -4.59
C LEU A 103 0.37 2.76 -3.63
N GLY A 104 1.46 2.24 -3.04
CA GLY A 104 2.40 3.02 -2.26
C GLY A 104 3.46 3.65 -3.16
N ILE A 105 3.55 4.97 -3.19
CA ILE A 105 4.51 5.70 -4.03
C ILE A 105 5.66 6.36 -3.25
N GLY A 106 5.76 6.07 -1.95
CA GLY A 106 6.82 6.63 -1.10
C GLY A 106 6.68 8.13 -0.89
N ASN A 107 7.80 8.86 -1.00
CA ASN A 107 7.82 10.31 -1.09
C ASN A 107 8.40 10.74 -2.44
N PRO A 108 7.57 10.93 -3.48
CA PRO A 108 8.04 11.31 -4.81
C PRO A 108 8.62 12.74 -4.85
N PHE A 109 8.36 13.55 -3.82
CA PHE A 109 8.82 14.95 -3.74
C PHE A 109 10.12 15.11 -2.93
N TYR A 110 10.92 14.04 -2.84
CA TYR A 110 12.25 14.08 -2.25
C TYR A 110 13.22 13.31 -3.15
N ALA A 111 14.17 14.02 -3.74
CA ALA A 111 15.19 13.42 -4.57
C ALA A 111 16.42 13.04 -3.73
N TYR A 112 16.91 11.82 -3.90
CA TYR A 112 18.13 11.32 -3.30
C TYR A 112 19.24 11.33 -4.36
N ALA A 113 20.36 11.97 -4.05
CA ALA A 113 21.55 11.92 -4.86
C ALA A 113 22.58 10.96 -4.22
N HIS A 114 22.98 9.94 -4.96
CA HIS A 114 24.09 9.09 -4.58
C HIS A 114 25.37 9.66 -5.18
N HIS A 115 26.31 10.09 -4.35
CA HIS A 115 27.65 10.48 -4.81
C HIS A 115 28.47 9.22 -5.07
N ILE A 116 28.65 8.89 -6.35
CA ILE A 116 29.57 7.84 -6.77
C ILE A 116 31.00 8.43 -6.70
N GLY A 117 31.86 7.89 -5.83
CA GLY A 117 33.28 8.23 -5.77
C GLY A 117 33.74 9.09 -4.58
N PHE A 118 32.87 9.33 -3.58
CA PHE A 118 33.28 9.97 -2.31
C PHE A 118 32.79 9.09 -1.15
N GLU A 119 33.68 8.30 -0.61
CA GLU A 119 33.37 7.28 0.43
C GLU A 119 32.94 7.89 1.78
N ASP A 120 33.14 9.21 1.98
CA ASP A 120 32.92 9.89 3.27
C ASP A 120 31.67 10.79 3.29
N ARG A 121 30.78 10.76 2.29
CA ARG A 121 29.61 11.63 2.28
C ARG A 121 28.31 10.86 2.41
N GLU A 122 27.54 11.27 3.40
CA GLU A 122 26.15 10.85 3.59
C GLU A 122 25.32 11.11 2.33
N VAL A 123 24.27 10.28 2.15
CA VAL A 123 23.29 10.44 1.08
C VAL A 123 22.75 11.87 1.10
N MET A 124 23.06 12.64 0.08
CA MET A 124 22.51 13.98 -0.09
C MET A 124 21.15 13.88 -0.76
N GLY A 125 20.20 14.63 -0.25
CA GLY A 125 18.86 14.69 -0.84
C GLY A 125 18.20 16.02 -0.56
N GLY A 126 17.14 16.31 -1.32
CA GLY A 126 16.40 17.55 -1.16
C GLY A 126 14.97 17.46 -1.70
N PRO A 127 14.12 18.40 -1.26
CA PRO A 127 12.75 18.47 -1.76
C PRO A 127 12.75 18.89 -3.23
N VAL A 128 11.81 18.28 -3.99
CA VAL A 128 11.50 18.67 -5.38
C VAL A 128 10.04 19.08 -5.48
N SER A 129 9.77 20.05 -6.36
CA SER A 129 8.42 20.63 -6.52
C SER A 129 7.46 19.74 -7.31
N SER A 130 7.99 18.82 -8.11
CA SER A 130 7.18 17.92 -8.94
C SER A 130 7.88 16.59 -9.17
N ALA A 131 7.10 15.57 -9.48
CA ALA A 131 7.59 14.25 -9.84
C ALA A 131 6.78 13.69 -11.02
N LYS A 132 7.47 13.00 -11.92
CA LYS A 132 6.82 12.23 -13.00
C LYS A 132 6.89 10.76 -12.65
N ILE A 133 5.74 10.11 -12.65
CA ILE A 133 5.67 8.66 -12.43
C ILE A 133 4.81 8.03 -13.53
N GLU A 134 5.02 6.74 -13.74
CA GLU A 134 4.19 5.94 -14.61
C GLU A 134 3.60 4.81 -13.80
N ILE A 135 2.32 4.54 -13.98
CA ILE A 135 1.60 3.43 -13.36
C ILE A 135 0.94 2.60 -14.43
N ALA A 136 0.72 1.33 -14.13
CA ALA A 136 -0.03 0.41 -14.96
C ALA A 136 -1.24 -0.12 -14.19
N ILE A 137 -2.39 -0.15 -14.83
CA ILE A 137 -3.65 -0.66 -14.29
C ILE A 137 -4.10 -1.79 -15.21
N PRO A 138 -4.48 -2.98 -14.70
CA PRO A 138 -5.02 -4.04 -15.54
C PRO A 138 -6.21 -3.56 -16.36
N THR A 139 -6.27 -3.93 -17.62
CA THR A 139 -7.34 -3.53 -18.55
C THR A 139 -8.72 -4.06 -18.17
N ASN A 140 -8.79 -5.09 -17.32
CA ASN A 140 -10.04 -5.66 -16.81
C ASN A 140 -10.60 -4.92 -15.58
N LEU A 141 -9.93 -3.89 -15.08
CA LEU A 141 -10.44 -3.04 -14.01
C LEU A 141 -11.19 -1.84 -14.60
N ASP A 142 -12.44 -1.67 -14.19
CA ASP A 142 -13.26 -0.50 -14.57
C ASP A 142 -12.84 0.73 -13.75
N ALA A 143 -11.61 1.19 -13.99
CA ALA A 143 -11.02 2.32 -13.31
C ALA A 143 -11.58 3.63 -13.88
N LYS A 144 -12.15 4.48 -13.02
CA LYS A 144 -12.74 5.76 -13.44
C LYS A 144 -12.02 6.96 -12.85
N PHE A 145 -11.50 6.83 -11.65
CA PHE A 145 -10.80 7.92 -10.99
C PHE A 145 -9.46 7.47 -10.44
N LEU A 146 -8.53 8.41 -10.41
CA LEU A 146 -7.25 8.28 -9.73
C LEU A 146 -7.15 9.37 -8.66
N ALA A 147 -6.91 8.98 -7.41
CA ALA A 147 -6.79 9.89 -6.28
C ALA A 147 -5.40 9.80 -5.65
N ILE A 148 -4.75 10.94 -5.42
CA ILE A 148 -3.54 11.03 -4.61
C ILE A 148 -3.91 11.36 -3.17
N SER A 149 -3.29 10.66 -2.23
CA SER A 149 -3.45 10.91 -0.80
C SER A 149 -2.10 11.07 -0.12
N SER A 150 -2.02 11.90 0.90
CA SER A 150 -0.85 12.03 1.77
C SER A 150 -1.12 11.43 3.14
N ARG A 151 -0.08 10.94 3.78
CA ARG A 151 -0.13 10.44 5.15
C ARG A 151 0.20 11.56 6.12
N ASP A 152 -0.68 11.77 7.10
CA ASP A 152 -0.46 12.70 8.20
C ASP A 152 0.46 12.11 9.31
N LEU A 153 0.71 12.89 10.36
CA LEU A 153 1.53 12.47 11.50
C LEU A 153 0.89 11.33 12.31
N ASN A 154 -0.43 11.19 12.22
CA ASN A 154 -1.18 10.13 12.90
C ASN A 154 -1.31 8.86 12.04
N SER A 155 -0.62 8.83 10.90
CA SER A 155 -0.65 7.76 9.91
C SER A 155 -1.97 7.62 9.12
N ASN A 156 -2.87 8.61 9.19
CA ASN A 156 -4.08 8.62 8.37
C ASN A 156 -3.77 9.08 6.95
N LEU A 157 -4.47 8.51 5.99
CA LEU A 157 -4.39 8.92 4.58
C LEU A 157 -5.48 9.94 4.28
N ASN A 158 -5.07 11.15 3.91
CA ASN A 158 -5.93 12.24 3.54
C ASN A 158 -5.85 12.46 2.03
N GLU A 159 -6.99 12.39 1.33
CA GLU A 159 -7.07 12.66 -0.10
C GLU A 159 -6.70 14.13 -0.38
N ILE A 160 -5.78 14.33 -1.31
CA ILE A 160 -5.34 15.66 -1.74
C ILE A 160 -6.15 16.10 -2.95
N GLN A 161 -6.18 15.26 -3.97
CA GLN A 161 -6.88 15.51 -5.22
C GLN A 161 -7.27 14.19 -5.89
N ARG A 162 -8.34 14.28 -6.65
CA ARG A 162 -8.85 13.23 -7.53
C ARG A 162 -8.93 13.75 -8.95
N VAL A 163 -8.61 12.92 -9.93
CA VAL A 163 -8.79 13.17 -11.35
C VAL A 163 -9.59 12.04 -11.98
N GLU A 164 -10.41 12.39 -12.94
CA GLU A 164 -11.10 11.41 -13.79
C GLU A 164 -10.11 10.87 -14.81
N LEU A 165 -10.14 9.55 -15.01
CA LEU A 165 -9.36 8.89 -16.07
C LEU A 165 -10.09 9.02 -17.41
N PRO A 166 -9.36 9.15 -18.51
CA PRO A 166 -9.93 9.26 -19.86
C PRO A 166 -10.81 8.11 -20.26
#